data_bcb62266dc4e558ad8232134b8d331a2
#
_entry.id   bcb62266dc4e558ad8232134b8d331a2
#
_cell.length_a   1.000
_cell.length_b   1.000
_cell.length_c   1.000
_cell.angle_alpha   90.00
_cell.angle_beta   90.00
_cell.angle_gamma   90.00
#
_symmetry.space_group_name_H-M   'P 1'
#
loop_
_entity.id
_entity.type
_entity.pdbx_description
1 polymer ?
#
loop_
_entity_poly.entity_id
_entity_poly.type
_entity_poly.pdbx_seq_one_letter_code
_entity_poly.pdbx_strand_id
1 'polypeptide(L)'
;MKNENIKISYPNSEKIYKRGTIYPELKVGMRRILLTPTVTNEGGKRTERPNKPVVVYDTSGAYSDPNIEIDLNKGLPKLRQSWIEKRKGTQMYYAKKGIITEEMEYVAIRENMDCEALGIKTHITPEFVRDEIAAGRAVIPANINHPESEPMIIGTNFCVKINTNIGNSHENSSIDEEVEKAVWSCKWGGDTLMDLSTGTNIHETREWILRNCPVPVGTVPMYQAFEKVNGKAEKLTWEIFRDTLIEQCEQGVDYFTIHCGIRLKNVHLANGRLTGMVSRGGSIISKWCQVHNEESFLYGHFDDICDICAKYDVAISLGDGLRPGSTYDANDAAQFAELDTMGELVERAWAKDVQAFIEGPGHVPMHKIRENMDRQIEKCHGAPFYTLGPLVTDIAPAYDHITSAIGAAMISWYGTAMICYVTPKEHLSLPNKDDVRTGVITYKIAAHAADLAKGHPGAAVRDNALSKARYEFRWKDQFNLALDPEKALEYWKTSNKIGGKYCTMCGPNFCAMRISQTLEDCECEE
;
A
#
# COMPACT_ATOMS: atom_id res chain seq x y z
N MET A 1 -14.68 3.94 23.42
CA MET A 1 -13.76 2.83 23.12
C MET A 1 -13.25 2.22 24.41
N LYS A 2 -13.29 0.89 24.56
CA LYS A 2 -12.58 0.21 25.63
C LYS A 2 -11.09 0.28 25.33
N ASN A 3 -10.32 0.95 26.19
CA ASN A 3 -8.85 1.02 26.13
C ASN A 3 -8.24 -0.35 26.43
N GLU A 4 -8.40 -1.31 25.53
CA GLU A 4 -7.62 -2.53 25.57
C GLU A 4 -6.34 -2.29 24.77
N ASN A 5 -5.22 -2.57 25.39
CA ASN A 5 -3.82 -2.44 24.98
C ASN A 5 -3.57 -2.66 23.46
N ILE A 6 -3.73 -1.59 22.66
CA ILE A 6 -3.59 -1.64 21.20
C ILE A 6 -2.10 -1.60 20.77
N LYS A 7 -1.18 -1.87 21.69
CA LYS A 7 0.25 -1.91 21.36
C LYS A 7 0.57 -3.10 20.46
N ILE A 8 1.32 -2.81 19.42
CA ILE A 8 1.84 -3.80 18.48
C ILE A 8 3.20 -4.26 18.99
N SER A 9 3.39 -5.58 19.11
CA SER A 9 4.68 -6.17 19.37
C SER A 9 5.04 -7.19 18.29
N TYR A 10 6.33 -7.27 17.99
CA TYR A 10 6.87 -8.27 17.05
C TYR A 10 7.92 -9.12 17.76
N PRO A 11 7.99 -10.43 17.48
CA PRO A 11 8.94 -11.30 18.13
C PRO A 11 10.39 -10.90 17.79
N ASN A 12 11.22 -10.82 18.81
CA ASN A 12 12.66 -10.51 18.73
C ASN A 12 12.98 -9.28 17.87
N SER A 13 12.15 -8.26 17.98
CA SER A 13 12.27 -7.02 17.22
C SER A 13 12.18 -5.81 18.13
N GLU A 14 12.82 -4.74 17.72
CA GLU A 14 12.80 -3.45 18.40
C GLU A 14 12.49 -2.32 17.43
N LYS A 15 11.79 -1.30 17.90
CA LYS A 15 11.62 -0.03 17.19
C LYS A 15 12.94 0.72 17.26
N ILE A 16 13.42 1.18 16.10
CA ILE A 16 14.59 2.05 16.00
C ILE A 16 14.23 3.30 15.21
N TYR A 17 15.01 4.36 15.39
CA TYR A 17 14.85 5.60 14.66
C TYR A 17 16.15 5.96 13.94
N LYS A 18 16.05 6.20 12.64
CA LYS A 18 17.13 6.76 11.82
C LYS A 18 16.95 8.27 11.75
N ARG A 19 18.07 9.01 11.77
CA ARG A 19 18.07 10.47 11.66
C ARG A 19 18.31 10.90 10.22
N GLY A 20 17.77 12.06 9.86
CA GLY A 20 18.07 12.73 8.62
C GLY A 20 19.51 13.30 8.59
N THR A 21 20.02 13.52 7.40
CA THR A 21 21.27 14.21 7.13
C THR A 21 21.04 15.66 6.73
N ILE A 22 19.98 15.93 5.96
CA ILE A 22 19.54 17.28 5.58
C ILE A 22 18.75 17.89 6.74
N TYR A 23 17.88 17.10 7.37
CA TYR A 23 17.06 17.47 8.53
C TYR A 23 17.42 16.57 9.73
N PRO A 24 18.44 16.93 10.54
CA PRO A 24 18.92 16.07 11.64
C PRO A 24 17.90 15.78 12.75
N GLU A 25 16.83 16.58 12.83
CA GLU A 25 15.72 16.38 13.76
C GLU A 25 14.77 15.26 13.35
N LEU A 26 14.81 14.82 12.10
CA LEU A 26 13.98 13.71 11.64
C LEU A 26 14.24 12.44 12.45
N LYS A 27 13.15 11.73 12.75
CA LYS A 27 13.16 10.42 13.39
C LYS A 27 12.35 9.46 12.54
N VAL A 28 13.02 8.77 11.63
CA VAL A 28 12.39 7.79 10.73
C VAL A 28 12.28 6.46 11.44
N GLY A 29 11.05 6.05 11.77
CA GLY A 29 10.78 4.80 12.45
C GLY A 29 11.01 3.59 11.55
N MET A 30 11.82 2.64 12.04
CA MET A 30 12.12 1.36 11.40
C MET A 30 12.01 0.24 12.41
N ARG A 31 11.90 -0.99 11.95
CA ARG A 31 11.93 -2.18 12.82
C ARG A 31 13.21 -2.98 12.59
N ARG A 32 13.95 -3.24 13.67
CA ARG A 32 15.18 -4.03 13.66
C ARG A 32 14.89 -5.41 14.23
N ILE A 33 15.09 -6.46 13.43
CA ILE A 33 14.91 -7.87 13.80
C ILE A 33 16.26 -8.41 14.27
N LEU A 34 16.35 -8.83 15.52
CA LEU A 34 17.55 -9.40 16.10
C LEU A 34 17.64 -10.88 15.73
N LEU A 35 18.86 -11.34 15.39
CA LEU A 35 19.12 -12.72 14.98
C LEU A 35 20.03 -13.42 15.99
N THR A 36 19.80 -14.71 16.16
CA THR A 36 20.67 -15.58 16.97
C THR A 36 22.00 -15.85 16.26
N PRO A 37 23.10 -16.10 16.97
CA PRO A 37 24.38 -16.40 16.35
C PRO A 37 24.34 -17.72 15.58
N THR A 38 25.16 -17.82 14.54
CA THR A 38 25.50 -19.09 13.89
C THR A 38 26.40 -19.89 14.78
N VAL A 39 26.05 -21.14 15.06
CA VAL A 39 26.81 -22.06 15.87
C VAL A 39 27.41 -23.17 15.03
N THR A 40 28.73 -23.27 14.98
CA THR A 40 29.45 -24.36 14.32
C THR A 40 30.16 -25.22 15.33
N ASN A 41 30.27 -26.53 15.06
CA ASN A 41 31.02 -27.50 15.86
C ASN A 41 32.05 -28.17 14.95
N GLU A 42 33.26 -27.65 14.94
CA GLU A 42 34.37 -28.17 14.14
C GLU A 42 35.42 -28.83 15.07
N GLY A 43 35.75 -30.08 14.81
CA GLY A 43 36.73 -30.80 15.61
C GLY A 43 36.41 -30.86 17.10
N GLY A 44 35.13 -30.85 17.49
CA GLY A 44 34.69 -30.83 18.90
C GLY A 44 34.74 -29.45 19.57
N LYS A 45 35.15 -28.42 18.86
CA LYS A 45 35.15 -27.02 19.35
C LYS A 45 33.90 -26.32 18.87
N ARG A 46 33.06 -25.86 19.82
CA ARG A 46 31.89 -25.01 19.53
C ARG A 46 32.37 -23.58 19.35
N THR A 47 32.01 -22.99 18.19
CA THR A 47 32.22 -21.56 17.89
C THR A 47 30.89 -20.89 17.64
N GLU A 48 30.78 -19.63 18.05
CA GLU A 48 29.59 -18.81 17.83
C GLU A 48 30.00 -17.56 17.05
N ARG A 49 29.30 -17.29 15.92
CA ARG A 49 29.51 -16.11 15.13
C ARG A 49 28.21 -15.30 15.11
N PRO A 50 28.23 -14.01 15.53
CA PRO A 50 27.04 -13.19 15.54
C PRO A 50 26.51 -12.95 14.11
N ASN A 51 25.20 -12.95 13.93
CA ASN A 51 24.53 -12.53 12.70
C ASN A 51 24.12 -11.07 12.82
N LYS A 52 24.31 -10.31 11.74
CA LYS A 52 23.83 -8.92 11.67
C LYS A 52 22.30 -8.89 11.76
N PRO A 53 21.71 -7.93 12.49
CA PRO A 53 20.27 -7.75 12.51
C PRO A 53 19.76 -7.33 11.13
N VAL A 54 18.47 -7.55 10.88
CA VAL A 54 17.80 -7.11 9.66
C VAL A 54 16.88 -5.94 9.99
N VAL A 55 17.08 -4.81 9.32
CA VAL A 55 16.21 -3.64 9.43
C VAL A 55 15.18 -3.71 8.32
N VAL A 56 13.91 -3.52 8.67
CA VAL A 56 12.78 -3.61 7.73
C VAL A 56 11.92 -2.35 7.80
N TYR A 57 11.24 -2.09 6.70
CA TYR A 57 10.20 -1.08 6.60
C TYR A 57 9.11 -1.34 7.65
N ASP A 58 8.67 -0.30 8.35
CA ASP A 58 7.71 -0.42 9.45
C ASP A 58 6.52 0.54 9.24
N THR A 59 5.33 -0.03 9.15
CA THR A 59 4.06 0.71 8.96
C THR A 59 3.29 0.88 10.27
N SER A 60 3.78 0.32 11.38
CA SER A 60 3.07 0.32 12.65
C SER A 60 3.07 1.67 13.38
N GLY A 61 3.87 2.64 12.92
CA GLY A 61 3.94 3.97 13.51
C GLY A 61 4.25 3.93 15.01
N ALA A 62 3.53 4.75 15.76
CA ALA A 62 3.66 4.84 17.22
C ALA A 62 3.20 3.58 17.96
N TYR A 63 2.39 2.73 17.35
CA TYR A 63 1.84 1.54 18.02
C TYR A 63 2.89 0.53 18.45
N SER A 64 4.04 0.45 17.77
CA SER A 64 5.14 -0.46 18.12
C SER A 64 6.24 0.21 18.95
N ASP A 65 6.13 1.49 19.30
CA ASP A 65 7.09 2.15 20.17
C ASP A 65 6.73 1.92 21.64
N PRO A 66 7.60 1.25 22.43
CA PRO A 66 7.34 0.99 23.84
C PRO A 66 7.30 2.26 24.70
N ASN A 67 7.89 3.36 24.23
CA ASN A 67 8.00 4.62 24.97
C ASN A 67 6.82 5.58 24.71
N ILE A 68 5.93 5.27 23.77
CA ILE A 68 4.76 6.09 23.45
C ILE A 68 3.52 5.45 24.07
N GLU A 69 2.81 6.19 24.87
CA GLU A 69 1.48 5.80 25.37
C GLU A 69 0.43 6.11 24.30
N ILE A 70 -0.41 5.14 23.98
CA ILE A 70 -1.48 5.27 22.99
C ILE A 70 -2.80 5.52 23.70
N ASP A 71 -3.42 6.64 23.39
CA ASP A 71 -4.78 6.99 23.80
C ASP A 71 -5.61 7.33 22.55
N LEU A 72 -6.42 6.41 22.10
CA LEU A 72 -7.21 6.57 20.87
C LEU A 72 -8.12 7.79 20.89
N ASN A 73 -8.54 8.27 22.07
CA ASN A 73 -9.39 9.45 22.20
C ASN A 73 -8.61 10.75 21.94
N LYS A 74 -7.28 10.71 22.08
CA LYS A 74 -6.38 11.86 21.80
C LYS A 74 -5.75 11.79 20.42
N GLY A 75 -5.79 10.62 19.79
CA GLY A 75 -5.10 10.33 18.55
C GLY A 75 -3.60 10.09 18.73
N LEU A 76 -2.92 9.84 17.61
CA LEU A 76 -1.48 9.60 17.56
C LEU A 76 -0.67 10.91 17.72
N PRO A 77 0.62 10.81 18.07
CA PRO A 77 1.51 11.97 18.06
C PRO A 77 1.58 12.63 16.68
N LYS A 78 1.54 13.95 16.64
CA LYS A 78 1.56 14.76 15.42
C LYS A 78 2.97 14.92 14.86
N LEU A 79 3.50 13.87 14.27
CA LEU A 79 4.88 13.81 13.75
C LEU A 79 5.25 14.98 12.83
N ARG A 80 4.35 15.34 11.92
CA ARG A 80 4.60 16.31 10.85
C ARG A 80 4.21 17.76 11.21
N GLN A 81 3.67 18.02 12.39
CA GLN A 81 3.12 19.33 12.76
C GLN A 81 4.12 20.49 12.50
N SER A 82 5.36 20.36 13.00
CA SER A 82 6.39 21.40 12.85
C SER A 82 6.89 21.57 11.41
N TRP A 83 6.73 20.56 10.56
CA TRP A 83 7.11 20.65 9.13
C TRP A 83 6.04 21.42 8.37
N ILE A 84 4.78 21.07 8.62
CA ILE A 84 3.59 21.62 7.94
C ILE A 84 3.44 23.13 8.19
N GLU A 85 3.67 23.59 9.41
CA GLU A 85 3.54 25.01 9.79
C GLU A 85 4.37 25.97 8.91
N LYS A 86 5.44 25.48 8.30
CA LYS A 86 6.34 26.23 7.43
C LYS A 86 5.98 26.12 5.94
N ARG A 87 5.01 25.26 5.59
CA ARG A 87 4.67 24.93 4.19
C ARG A 87 3.72 25.96 3.57
N LYS A 88 3.96 26.24 2.29
CA LYS A 88 3.13 27.16 1.48
C LYS A 88 2.70 26.53 0.16
N GLY A 89 3.03 25.30 -0.10
CA GLY A 89 2.75 24.59 -1.34
C GLY A 89 2.82 23.08 -1.16
N THR A 90 2.51 22.38 -2.23
CA THR A 90 2.49 20.91 -2.29
C THR A 90 3.91 20.32 -2.35
N GLN A 91 4.03 19.01 -2.14
CA GLN A 91 5.30 18.31 -2.35
C GLN A 91 5.82 18.51 -3.79
N MET A 92 4.95 18.48 -4.80
CA MET A 92 5.33 18.71 -6.19
C MET A 92 5.82 20.15 -6.44
N TYR A 93 5.18 21.14 -5.83
CA TYR A 93 5.64 22.53 -5.90
C TYR A 93 7.07 22.69 -5.39
N TYR A 94 7.41 22.10 -4.25
CA TYR A 94 8.77 22.14 -3.71
C TYR A 94 9.74 21.35 -4.57
N ALA A 95 9.35 20.16 -5.01
CA ALA A 95 10.18 19.33 -5.88
C ALA A 95 10.56 20.03 -7.18
N LYS A 96 9.61 20.67 -7.87
CA LYS A 96 9.87 21.45 -9.09
C LYS A 96 10.78 22.65 -8.87
N LYS A 97 10.83 23.18 -7.65
CA LYS A 97 11.78 24.25 -7.26
C LYS A 97 13.16 23.73 -6.83
N GLY A 98 13.39 22.44 -6.91
CA GLY A 98 14.64 21.82 -6.47
C GLY A 98 14.80 21.74 -4.96
N ILE A 99 13.72 21.94 -4.19
CA ILE A 99 13.73 21.94 -2.74
C ILE A 99 13.36 20.54 -2.23
N ILE A 100 14.21 19.97 -1.38
CA ILE A 100 13.93 18.72 -0.67
C ILE A 100 13.15 19.08 0.60
N THR A 101 12.05 18.37 0.84
CA THR A 101 11.24 18.53 2.05
C THR A 101 11.61 17.49 3.09
N GLU A 102 11.15 17.67 4.34
CA GLU A 102 11.32 16.69 5.40
C GLU A 102 10.69 15.33 5.01
N GLU A 103 9.54 15.35 4.35
CA GLU A 103 8.89 14.13 3.86
C GLU A 103 9.74 13.41 2.79
N MET A 104 10.40 14.11 1.89
CA MET A 104 11.27 13.52 0.87
C MET A 104 12.49 12.83 1.47
N GLU A 105 13.14 13.45 2.46
CA GLU A 105 14.25 12.79 3.16
C GLU A 105 13.75 11.61 4.01
N TYR A 106 12.58 11.77 4.67
CA TYR A 106 11.97 10.70 5.46
C TYR A 106 11.75 9.43 4.62
N VAL A 107 11.13 9.56 3.43
CA VAL A 107 10.88 8.41 2.56
C VAL A 107 12.16 7.81 1.98
N ALA A 108 13.17 8.63 1.64
CA ALA A 108 14.45 8.12 1.16
C ALA A 108 15.13 7.22 2.20
N ILE A 109 15.15 7.64 3.47
CA ILE A 109 15.70 6.84 4.58
C ILE A 109 14.90 5.55 4.76
N ARG A 110 13.57 5.64 4.71
CA ARG A 110 12.65 4.52 4.92
C ARG A 110 12.78 3.45 3.84
N GLU A 111 12.85 3.86 2.56
CA GLU A 111 13.00 2.97 1.41
C GLU A 111 14.34 2.22 1.39
N ASN A 112 15.39 2.81 1.94
CA ASN A 112 16.72 2.22 1.97
C ASN A 112 16.90 1.09 3.01
N MET A 113 16.02 0.94 4.00
CA MET A 113 16.05 -0.17 4.95
C MET A 113 17.46 -0.50 5.48
N ASP A 114 18.26 0.53 5.81
CA ASP A 114 19.64 0.39 6.33
C ASP A 114 20.67 -0.22 5.34
N CYS A 115 20.45 -0.10 4.04
CA CYS A 115 21.37 -0.59 3.00
C CYS A 115 22.83 -0.14 3.21
N GLU A 116 23.04 1.11 3.64
CA GLU A 116 24.38 1.67 3.88
C GLU A 116 25.15 0.86 4.92
N ALA A 117 24.54 0.53 6.05
CA ALA A 117 25.17 -0.28 7.11
C ALA A 117 25.53 -1.71 6.65
N LEU A 118 24.89 -2.18 5.59
CA LEU A 118 25.14 -3.47 4.97
C LEU A 118 26.13 -3.39 3.82
N GLY A 119 26.56 -2.18 3.42
CA GLY A 119 27.44 -1.96 2.26
C GLY A 119 26.72 -2.13 0.91
N ILE A 120 25.39 -2.06 0.88
CA ILE A 120 24.58 -2.17 -0.32
C ILE A 120 24.46 -0.77 -0.94
N LYS A 121 24.85 -0.64 -2.20
CA LYS A 121 24.67 0.61 -2.96
C LYS A 121 23.19 0.84 -3.22
N THR A 122 22.74 2.06 -3.01
CA THR A 122 21.39 2.51 -3.32
C THR A 122 21.42 3.75 -4.19
N HIS A 123 20.40 3.90 -5.03
CA HIS A 123 20.14 5.12 -5.80
C HIS A 123 19.05 6.00 -5.15
N ILE A 124 18.41 5.51 -4.09
CA ILE A 124 17.29 6.21 -3.44
C ILE A 124 17.85 7.24 -2.47
N THR A 125 18.13 8.44 -2.99
CA THR A 125 18.56 9.61 -2.20
C THR A 125 17.42 10.61 -2.07
N PRO A 126 17.48 11.57 -1.14
CA PRO A 126 16.49 12.65 -1.05
C PRO A 126 16.34 13.43 -2.37
N GLU A 127 17.45 13.63 -3.10
CA GLU A 127 17.44 14.26 -4.43
C GLU A 127 16.71 13.42 -5.46
N PHE A 128 16.94 12.11 -5.46
CA PHE A 128 16.23 11.18 -6.33
C PHE A 128 14.72 11.21 -6.06
N VAL A 129 14.31 11.18 -4.79
CA VAL A 129 12.88 11.30 -4.39
C VAL A 129 12.29 12.61 -4.93
N ARG A 130 12.98 13.74 -4.72
CA ARG A 130 12.57 15.05 -5.24
C ARG A 130 12.39 15.03 -6.76
N ASP A 131 13.35 14.48 -7.48
CA ASP A 131 13.36 14.49 -8.94
C ASP A 131 12.26 13.58 -9.52
N GLU A 132 11.95 12.46 -8.88
CA GLU A 132 10.83 11.59 -9.25
C GLU A 132 9.47 12.29 -9.02
N ILE A 133 9.31 13.03 -7.92
CA ILE A 133 8.10 13.82 -7.65
C ILE A 133 7.98 14.99 -8.65
N ALA A 134 9.07 15.72 -8.91
CA ALA A 134 9.08 16.83 -9.86
C ALA A 134 8.68 16.38 -11.28
N ALA A 135 9.05 15.17 -11.67
CA ALA A 135 8.73 14.57 -12.95
C ALA A 135 7.35 13.89 -12.99
N GLY A 136 6.58 13.88 -11.89
CA GLY A 136 5.28 13.24 -11.79
C GLY A 136 5.32 11.71 -11.70
N ARG A 137 6.51 11.09 -11.55
CA ARG A 137 6.69 9.64 -11.47
C ARG A 137 6.58 9.05 -10.07
N ALA A 138 6.46 9.92 -9.06
CA ALA A 138 6.24 9.51 -7.68
C ALA A 138 5.31 10.49 -6.95
N VAL A 139 4.62 9.99 -5.91
CA VAL A 139 3.66 10.73 -5.10
C VAL A 139 3.90 10.44 -3.63
N ILE A 140 3.97 11.51 -2.81
CA ILE A 140 3.91 11.43 -1.35
C ILE A 140 2.55 11.99 -0.91
N PRO A 141 1.54 11.16 -0.63
CA PRO A 141 0.26 11.64 -0.11
C PRO A 141 0.47 12.13 1.32
N ALA A 142 0.21 13.41 1.58
CA ALA A 142 0.59 14.00 2.86
C ALA A 142 -0.19 15.29 3.16
N ASN A 143 -1.51 15.18 3.37
CA ASN A 143 -2.36 16.31 3.72
C ASN A 143 -1.80 17.08 4.93
N ILE A 144 -1.82 18.41 4.84
CA ILE A 144 -1.39 19.28 5.93
C ILE A 144 -2.23 19.14 7.21
N ASN A 145 -3.44 18.61 7.10
CA ASN A 145 -4.37 18.37 8.22
C ASN A 145 -4.31 16.94 8.76
N HIS A 146 -3.34 16.12 8.30
CA HIS A 146 -3.06 14.79 8.86
C HIS A 146 -1.61 14.70 9.36
N PRO A 147 -1.24 15.51 10.38
CA PRO A 147 0.13 15.54 10.90
C PRO A 147 0.55 14.27 11.62
N GLU A 148 -0.36 13.38 11.97
CA GLU A 148 -0.12 12.08 12.61
C GLU A 148 0.52 11.07 11.66
N SER A 149 0.30 11.20 10.34
CA SER A 149 0.78 10.23 9.35
C SER A 149 2.31 10.27 9.15
N GLU A 150 2.90 9.09 9.04
CA GLU A 150 4.29 8.92 8.61
C GLU A 150 4.37 8.97 7.08
N PRO A 151 5.29 9.76 6.49
CA PRO A 151 5.43 9.83 5.03
C PRO A 151 5.73 8.49 4.39
N MET A 152 5.08 8.22 3.25
CA MET A 152 5.39 7.12 2.35
C MET A 152 5.35 7.60 0.89
N ILE A 153 5.95 6.87 -0.02
CA ILE A 153 6.02 7.23 -1.44
C ILE A 153 5.42 6.13 -2.32
N ILE A 154 4.65 6.54 -3.33
CA ILE A 154 4.08 5.68 -4.37
C ILE A 154 4.83 6.00 -5.67
N GLY A 155 5.59 5.05 -6.20
CA GLY A 155 6.34 5.22 -7.44
C GLY A 155 7.02 3.93 -7.87
N THR A 156 7.18 3.74 -9.18
CA THR A 156 7.72 2.50 -9.78
C THR A 156 9.13 2.17 -9.29
N ASN A 157 9.94 3.20 -8.99
CA ASN A 157 11.33 3.06 -8.56
C ASN A 157 11.52 2.84 -7.06
N PHE A 158 10.42 2.65 -6.32
CA PHE A 158 10.39 2.41 -4.88
C PHE A 158 9.78 1.05 -4.57
N CYS A 159 9.78 0.64 -3.30
CA CYS A 159 9.06 -0.56 -2.89
C CYS A 159 7.59 -0.48 -3.31
N VAL A 160 7.04 -1.57 -3.80
CA VAL A 160 5.60 -1.66 -4.11
C VAL A 160 4.79 -1.48 -2.84
N LYS A 161 3.84 -0.55 -2.87
CA LYS A 161 2.98 -0.21 -1.73
C LYS A 161 1.68 -1.01 -1.76
N ILE A 162 1.13 -1.22 -0.57
CA ILE A 162 -0.14 -1.92 -0.39
C ILE A 162 -1.16 -0.97 0.20
N ASN A 163 -2.27 -0.81 -0.52
CA ASN A 163 -3.46 -0.17 0.02
C ASN A 163 -4.41 -1.21 0.62
N THR A 164 -4.94 -0.92 1.79
CA THR A 164 -5.99 -1.70 2.44
C THR A 164 -7.30 -0.95 2.45
N ASN A 165 -8.37 -1.58 1.98
CA ASN A 165 -9.70 -1.03 2.02
C ASN A 165 -10.40 -1.45 3.31
N ILE A 166 -10.91 -0.47 4.04
CA ILE A 166 -11.82 -0.67 5.18
C ILE A 166 -13.05 0.22 4.98
N GLY A 167 -13.99 0.14 5.86
CA GLY A 167 -15.17 0.99 5.86
C GLY A 167 -16.40 0.25 6.36
N ASN A 168 -17.28 0.99 7.04
CA ASN A 168 -18.56 0.49 7.48
C ASN A 168 -19.61 0.58 6.35
N SER A 169 -20.72 -0.12 6.55
CA SER A 169 -21.93 0.02 5.74
C SER A 169 -23.13 0.22 6.67
N HIS A 170 -24.29 0.52 6.09
CA HIS A 170 -25.53 0.67 6.87
C HIS A 170 -25.89 -0.57 7.71
N GLU A 171 -25.42 -1.76 7.30
CA GLU A 171 -25.78 -3.03 7.91
C GLU A 171 -24.71 -3.61 8.84
N ASN A 172 -23.44 -3.20 8.67
CA ASN A 172 -22.30 -3.85 9.33
C ASN A 172 -21.19 -2.89 9.70
N SER A 173 -20.55 -3.21 10.82
CA SER A 173 -19.37 -2.62 11.41
C SER A 173 -19.60 -1.30 12.17
N SER A 174 -18.92 -1.18 13.29
CA SER A 174 -18.90 0.00 14.15
C SER A 174 -17.63 0.83 13.91
N ILE A 175 -17.61 2.06 14.42
CA ILE A 175 -16.40 2.92 14.40
C ILE A 175 -15.22 2.21 15.07
N ASP A 176 -15.45 1.56 16.22
CA ASP A 176 -14.41 0.84 16.96
C ASP A 176 -13.80 -0.30 16.14
N GLU A 177 -14.62 -1.05 15.40
CA GLU A 177 -14.15 -2.12 14.52
C GLU A 177 -13.34 -1.58 13.33
N GLU A 178 -13.73 -0.44 12.76
CA GLU A 178 -12.98 0.17 11.65
C GLU A 178 -11.62 0.69 12.12
N VAL A 179 -11.53 1.31 13.29
CA VAL A 179 -10.26 1.73 13.88
C VAL A 179 -9.38 0.50 14.21
N GLU A 180 -9.97 -0.58 14.77
CA GLU A 180 -9.23 -1.83 15.01
C GLU A 180 -8.68 -2.41 13.69
N LYS A 181 -9.47 -2.44 12.63
CA LYS A 181 -9.03 -2.91 11.29
C LYS A 181 -7.91 -2.02 10.73
N ALA A 182 -7.99 -0.70 10.92
CA ALA A 182 -6.94 0.23 10.49
C ALA A 182 -5.60 -0.08 11.18
N VAL A 183 -5.60 -0.19 12.51
CA VAL A 183 -4.41 -0.53 13.30
C VAL A 183 -3.88 -1.91 12.92
N TRP A 184 -4.78 -2.87 12.71
CA TRP A 184 -4.43 -4.24 12.32
C TRP A 184 -3.77 -4.29 10.93
N SER A 185 -4.28 -3.50 9.98
CA SER A 185 -3.65 -3.31 8.67
C SER A 185 -2.21 -2.81 8.81
N CYS A 186 -2.00 -1.77 9.61
CA CYS A 186 -0.66 -1.21 9.86
C CYS A 186 0.28 -2.23 10.51
N LYS A 187 -0.22 -3.07 11.42
CA LYS A 187 0.56 -4.17 12.02
C LYS A 187 1.13 -5.11 10.96
N TRP A 188 0.35 -5.47 9.98
CA TRP A 188 0.72 -6.49 8.98
C TRP A 188 1.40 -5.92 7.74
N GLY A 189 1.55 -4.60 7.65
CA GLY A 189 2.34 -3.96 6.61
C GLY A 189 1.53 -3.23 5.53
N GLY A 190 0.26 -2.89 5.81
CA GLY A 190 -0.50 -1.95 4.97
C GLY A 190 0.20 -0.59 4.94
N ASP A 191 0.57 -0.12 3.75
CA ASP A 191 1.34 1.12 3.56
C ASP A 191 0.44 2.34 3.50
N THR A 192 -0.81 2.16 3.12
CA THR A 192 -1.88 3.15 3.11
C THR A 192 -3.22 2.48 3.33
N LEU A 193 -4.23 3.26 3.62
CA LEU A 193 -5.56 2.79 3.92
C LEU A 193 -6.59 3.63 3.19
N MET A 194 -7.62 2.99 2.60
CA MET A 194 -8.79 3.70 2.10
C MET A 194 -10.00 3.43 2.99
N ASP A 195 -10.62 4.52 3.46
CA ASP A 195 -11.93 4.48 4.10
C ASP A 195 -13.02 4.56 3.03
N LEU A 196 -13.67 3.43 2.79
CA LEU A 196 -14.76 3.26 1.83
C LEU A 196 -16.14 3.24 2.51
N SER A 197 -16.26 3.84 3.68
CA SER A 197 -17.51 3.90 4.46
C SER A 197 -18.67 4.48 3.66
N THR A 198 -19.84 3.83 3.78
CA THR A 198 -21.10 4.23 3.15
C THR A 198 -22.25 4.32 4.16
N GLY A 199 -21.98 4.15 5.45
CA GLY A 199 -22.96 4.25 6.54
C GLY A 199 -23.33 5.69 6.91
N THR A 200 -24.23 5.85 7.88
CA THR A 200 -24.75 7.16 8.30
C THR A 200 -23.71 8.06 8.99
N ASN A 201 -22.66 7.47 9.58
CA ASN A 201 -21.64 8.19 10.36
C ASN A 201 -20.30 8.30 9.61
N ILE A 202 -20.32 8.53 8.30
CA ILE A 202 -19.11 8.58 7.46
C ILE A 202 -18.10 9.60 8.00
N HIS A 203 -18.56 10.80 8.34
CA HIS A 203 -17.70 11.88 8.83
C HIS A 203 -17.00 11.51 10.15
N GLU A 204 -17.75 11.00 11.10
CA GLU A 204 -17.21 10.62 12.41
C GLU A 204 -16.29 9.41 12.31
N THR A 205 -16.67 8.38 11.55
CA THR A 205 -15.83 7.20 11.30
C THR A 205 -14.48 7.59 10.73
N ARG A 206 -14.48 8.45 9.71
CA ARG A 206 -13.26 8.94 9.08
C ARG A 206 -12.38 9.75 10.02
N GLU A 207 -12.99 10.61 10.87
CA GLU A 207 -12.22 11.38 11.85
C GLU A 207 -11.49 10.46 12.83
N TRP A 208 -12.15 9.43 13.35
CA TRP A 208 -11.52 8.44 14.22
C TRP A 208 -10.40 7.67 13.53
N ILE A 209 -10.59 7.28 12.26
CA ILE A 209 -9.57 6.61 11.47
C ILE A 209 -8.36 7.53 11.28
N LEU A 210 -8.55 8.75 10.81
CA LEU A 210 -7.47 9.70 10.52
C LEU A 210 -6.62 10.00 11.77
N ARG A 211 -7.25 10.31 12.89
CA ARG A 211 -6.50 10.63 14.15
C ARG A 211 -5.71 9.44 14.69
N ASN A 212 -6.08 8.22 14.33
CA ASN A 212 -5.47 6.99 14.84
C ASN A 212 -4.71 6.17 13.78
N CYS A 213 -4.53 6.69 12.58
CA CYS A 213 -3.83 6.01 11.50
C CYS A 213 -2.43 6.61 11.29
N PRO A 214 -1.35 5.81 11.41
CA PRO A 214 0.00 6.29 11.17
C PRO A 214 0.41 6.28 9.69
N VAL A 215 -0.46 5.80 8.79
CA VAL A 215 -0.22 5.76 7.34
C VAL A 215 -1.19 6.69 6.61
N PRO A 216 -0.88 7.14 5.38
CA PRO A 216 -1.81 7.96 4.61
C PRO A 216 -3.17 7.30 4.43
N VAL A 217 -4.23 8.12 4.49
CA VAL A 217 -5.62 7.69 4.34
C VAL A 217 -6.24 8.28 3.09
N GLY A 218 -6.78 7.42 2.23
CA GLY A 218 -7.54 7.80 1.04
C GLY A 218 -9.05 7.61 1.21
N THR A 219 -9.82 8.28 0.37
CA THR A 219 -11.29 8.11 0.31
C THR A 219 -11.80 8.22 -1.13
N VAL A 220 -13.09 7.89 -1.29
CA VAL A 220 -13.86 8.18 -2.51
C VAL A 220 -14.93 9.22 -2.16
N PRO A 221 -14.69 10.52 -2.34
CA PRO A 221 -15.62 11.59 -1.92
C PRO A 221 -17.03 11.44 -2.50
N MET A 222 -17.13 10.82 -3.67
CA MET A 222 -18.40 10.50 -4.32
C MET A 222 -19.36 9.71 -3.43
N TYR A 223 -18.86 8.84 -2.54
CA TYR A 223 -19.73 8.03 -1.68
C TYR A 223 -20.46 8.89 -0.66
N GLN A 224 -19.77 9.82 -0.01
CA GLN A 224 -20.40 10.76 0.91
C GLN A 224 -21.30 11.78 0.16
N ALA A 225 -20.89 12.27 -1.00
CA ALA A 225 -21.73 13.14 -1.82
C ALA A 225 -23.02 12.43 -2.25
N PHE A 226 -22.92 11.15 -2.61
CA PHE A 226 -24.07 10.32 -2.99
C PHE A 226 -25.03 10.07 -1.82
N GLU A 227 -24.48 9.88 -0.62
CA GLU A 227 -25.27 9.75 0.61
C GLU A 227 -26.04 11.05 0.92
N LYS A 228 -25.40 12.23 0.75
CA LYS A 228 -26.04 13.55 0.94
C LYS A 228 -27.27 13.77 0.02
N VAL A 229 -27.35 13.05 -1.08
CA VAL A 229 -28.52 13.09 -2.00
C VAL A 229 -29.42 11.85 -1.87
N ASN A 230 -29.31 11.09 -0.78
CA ASN A 230 -30.10 9.89 -0.49
C ASN A 230 -30.02 8.84 -1.63
N GLY A 231 -28.84 8.60 -2.18
CA GLY A 231 -28.61 7.60 -3.21
C GLY A 231 -29.19 7.92 -4.58
N LYS A 232 -29.48 9.18 -4.88
CA LYS A 232 -30.08 9.62 -6.16
C LYS A 232 -29.02 10.30 -7.03
N ALA A 233 -28.40 9.55 -7.94
CA ALA A 233 -27.33 10.06 -8.80
C ALA A 233 -27.74 11.33 -9.56
N GLU A 234 -28.98 11.39 -10.05
CA GLU A 234 -29.54 12.53 -10.78
C GLU A 234 -29.65 13.83 -9.96
N LYS A 235 -29.50 13.75 -8.63
CA LYS A 235 -29.51 14.92 -7.73
C LYS A 235 -28.13 15.43 -7.36
N LEU A 236 -27.07 14.73 -7.77
CA LEU A 236 -25.72 15.19 -7.55
C LEU A 236 -25.48 16.48 -8.34
N THR A 237 -24.79 17.42 -7.71
CA THR A 237 -24.32 18.66 -8.34
C THR A 237 -22.84 18.88 -8.04
N TRP A 238 -22.20 19.74 -8.81
CA TRP A 238 -20.82 20.15 -8.54
C TRP A 238 -20.67 20.74 -7.13
N GLU A 239 -21.60 21.57 -6.68
CA GLU A 239 -21.54 22.21 -5.37
C GLU A 239 -21.55 21.20 -4.24
N ILE A 240 -22.42 20.19 -4.29
CA ILE A 240 -22.48 19.12 -3.28
C ILE A 240 -21.16 18.34 -3.25
N PHE A 241 -20.62 18.02 -4.43
CA PHE A 241 -19.35 17.32 -4.52
C PHE A 241 -18.18 18.17 -4.03
N ARG A 242 -18.10 19.43 -4.49
CA ARG A 242 -17.08 20.41 -4.07
C ARG A 242 -17.05 20.58 -2.55
N ASP A 243 -18.21 20.81 -1.94
CA ASP A 243 -18.30 21.04 -0.50
C ASP A 243 -17.93 19.77 0.28
N THR A 244 -18.24 18.59 -0.24
CA THR A 244 -17.81 17.31 0.31
C THR A 244 -16.29 17.13 0.19
N LEU A 245 -15.70 17.51 -0.94
CA LEU A 245 -14.26 17.45 -1.16
C LEU A 245 -13.50 18.35 -0.18
N ILE A 246 -13.97 19.59 0.00
CA ILE A 246 -13.39 20.55 0.96
C ILE A 246 -13.49 20.00 2.39
N GLU A 247 -14.65 19.49 2.79
CA GLU A 247 -14.86 18.87 4.11
C GLU A 247 -13.83 17.78 4.39
N GLN A 248 -13.56 16.90 3.41
CA GLN A 248 -12.60 15.81 3.56
C GLN A 248 -11.14 16.29 3.55
N CYS A 249 -10.82 17.33 2.78
CA CYS A 249 -9.51 18.00 2.84
C CYS A 249 -9.26 18.57 4.25
N GLU A 250 -10.24 19.24 4.82
CA GLU A 250 -10.15 19.86 6.15
C GLU A 250 -10.02 18.82 7.27
N GLN A 251 -10.63 17.64 7.12
CA GLN A 251 -10.43 16.54 8.05
C GLN A 251 -9.04 15.90 7.98
N GLY A 252 -8.36 15.97 6.82
CA GLY A 252 -7.01 15.46 6.69
C GLY A 252 -6.87 14.24 5.77
N VAL A 253 -7.81 13.97 4.88
CA VAL A 253 -7.66 12.89 3.88
C VAL A 253 -6.48 13.19 2.97
N ASP A 254 -5.58 12.23 2.80
CA ASP A 254 -4.30 12.41 2.11
C ASP A 254 -4.39 12.28 0.58
N TYR A 255 -5.35 11.51 0.09
CA TYR A 255 -5.62 11.38 -1.34
C TYR A 255 -7.06 10.99 -1.63
N PHE A 256 -7.53 11.37 -2.80
CA PHE A 256 -8.90 11.09 -3.24
C PHE A 256 -8.93 10.26 -4.50
N THR A 257 -9.73 9.20 -4.51
CA THR A 257 -10.13 8.55 -5.75
C THR A 257 -11.31 9.31 -6.37
N ILE A 258 -11.08 9.89 -7.55
CA ILE A 258 -12.06 10.67 -8.29
C ILE A 258 -12.16 10.18 -9.74
N HIS A 259 -13.37 9.78 -10.16
CA HIS A 259 -13.63 9.18 -11.47
C HIS A 259 -13.79 10.25 -12.57
N CYS A 260 -12.81 11.16 -12.68
CA CYS A 260 -12.82 12.25 -13.66
C CYS A 260 -12.61 11.77 -15.10
N GLY A 261 -12.08 10.56 -15.29
CA GLY A 261 -11.82 9.98 -16.61
C GLY A 261 -13.08 9.55 -17.36
N ILE A 262 -14.23 9.43 -16.66
CA ILE A 262 -15.51 9.08 -17.30
C ILE A 262 -16.03 10.26 -18.10
N ARG A 263 -16.25 10.01 -19.39
CA ARG A 263 -16.80 10.97 -20.36
C ARG A 263 -18.13 10.46 -20.89
N LEU A 264 -19.12 11.34 -21.08
CA LEU A 264 -20.41 10.99 -21.69
C LEU A 264 -20.23 10.17 -22.98
N LYS A 265 -19.30 10.60 -23.84
CA LYS A 265 -18.98 9.92 -25.12
C LYS A 265 -18.46 8.49 -24.96
N ASN A 266 -17.92 8.10 -23.78
CA ASN A 266 -17.28 6.80 -23.55
C ASN A 266 -18.16 5.81 -22.77
N VAL A 267 -19.20 6.29 -22.08
CA VAL A 267 -20.08 5.46 -21.22
C VAL A 267 -20.67 4.28 -22.00
N HIS A 268 -21.10 4.50 -23.24
CA HIS A 268 -21.71 3.47 -24.09
C HIS A 268 -20.74 2.34 -24.48
N LEU A 269 -19.42 2.55 -24.41
CA LEU A 269 -18.41 1.53 -24.74
C LEU A 269 -18.43 0.34 -23.77
N ALA A 270 -18.97 0.53 -22.56
CA ALA A 270 -19.15 -0.55 -21.60
C ALA A 270 -20.42 -1.41 -21.87
N ASN A 271 -21.23 -1.05 -22.86
CA ASN A 271 -22.39 -1.83 -23.22
C ASN A 271 -21.97 -3.18 -23.83
N GLY A 272 -22.60 -4.24 -23.39
CA GLY A 272 -22.30 -5.61 -23.85
C GLY A 272 -21.20 -6.34 -23.10
N ARG A 273 -20.58 -5.71 -22.08
CA ARG A 273 -19.69 -6.40 -21.15
C ARG A 273 -20.44 -7.50 -20.38
N LEU A 274 -19.75 -8.57 -20.01
CA LEU A 274 -20.31 -9.65 -19.18
C LEU A 274 -20.75 -9.14 -17.80
N THR A 275 -19.99 -8.21 -17.21
CA THR A 275 -20.23 -7.69 -15.87
C THR A 275 -20.64 -6.21 -15.84
N GLY A 276 -20.80 -5.58 -16.99
CA GLY A 276 -21.18 -4.16 -17.08
C GLY A 276 -20.14 -3.24 -16.44
N MET A 277 -20.59 -2.30 -15.61
CA MET A 277 -19.76 -1.38 -14.85
C MET A 277 -19.70 -1.82 -13.38
N VAL A 278 -18.54 -2.24 -12.90
CA VAL A 278 -18.35 -2.76 -11.54
C VAL A 278 -17.83 -1.71 -10.54
N SER A 279 -17.36 -0.56 -11.03
CA SER A 279 -16.97 0.56 -10.17
C SER A 279 -18.19 1.25 -9.59
N ARG A 280 -18.30 1.35 -8.27
CA ARG A 280 -19.40 2.08 -7.60
C ARG A 280 -19.42 3.56 -7.99
N GLY A 281 -18.27 4.24 -7.88
CA GLY A 281 -18.18 5.65 -8.27
C GLY A 281 -18.36 5.85 -9.79
N GLY A 282 -17.80 4.94 -10.58
CA GLY A 282 -17.95 4.95 -12.04
C GLY A 282 -19.40 4.79 -12.48
N SER A 283 -20.16 3.87 -11.91
CA SER A 283 -21.57 3.67 -12.26
C SER A 283 -22.46 4.86 -11.85
N ILE A 284 -22.17 5.51 -10.71
CA ILE A 284 -22.90 6.70 -10.25
C ILE A 284 -22.73 7.84 -11.24
N ILE A 285 -21.49 8.19 -11.62
CA ILE A 285 -21.25 9.31 -12.53
C ILE A 285 -21.68 8.99 -13.96
N SER A 286 -21.55 7.72 -14.40
CA SER A 286 -22.07 7.29 -15.72
C SER A 286 -23.57 7.44 -15.80
N LYS A 287 -24.31 7.06 -14.76
CA LYS A 287 -25.77 7.27 -14.68
C LYS A 287 -26.11 8.76 -14.71
N TRP A 288 -25.37 9.58 -13.96
CA TRP A 288 -25.56 11.03 -13.98
C TRP A 288 -25.42 11.60 -15.40
N CYS A 289 -24.34 11.26 -16.11
CA CYS A 289 -24.11 11.68 -17.48
C CYS A 289 -25.24 11.27 -18.44
N GLN A 290 -25.74 10.04 -18.31
CA GLN A 290 -26.82 9.54 -19.17
C GLN A 290 -28.17 10.22 -18.88
N VAL A 291 -28.52 10.44 -17.61
CA VAL A 291 -29.80 11.04 -17.23
C VAL A 291 -29.86 12.50 -17.66
N HIS A 292 -28.78 13.26 -17.47
CA HIS A 292 -28.71 14.67 -17.86
C HIS A 292 -28.35 14.88 -19.31
N ASN A 293 -27.83 13.85 -19.99
CA ASN A 293 -27.22 13.94 -21.31
C ASN A 293 -26.16 15.06 -21.39
N GLU A 294 -25.35 15.16 -20.33
CA GLU A 294 -24.30 16.16 -20.15
C GLU A 294 -22.97 15.50 -19.85
N GLU A 295 -21.88 16.21 -20.15
CA GLU A 295 -20.54 15.78 -19.79
C GLU A 295 -20.38 15.75 -18.27
N SER A 296 -19.60 14.78 -17.76
CA SER A 296 -19.33 14.63 -16.35
C SER A 296 -18.88 15.96 -15.72
N PHE A 297 -19.56 16.40 -14.66
CA PHE A 297 -19.15 17.59 -13.92
C PHE A 297 -17.77 17.39 -13.25
N LEU A 298 -17.36 16.15 -12.94
CA LEU A 298 -16.02 15.87 -12.42
C LEU A 298 -14.94 16.18 -13.46
N TYR A 299 -15.17 15.85 -14.72
CA TYR A 299 -14.27 16.21 -15.81
C TYR A 299 -14.30 17.72 -16.08
N GLY A 300 -15.50 18.32 -16.11
CA GLY A 300 -15.68 19.76 -16.37
C GLY A 300 -15.01 20.64 -15.32
N HIS A 301 -15.07 20.27 -14.05
CA HIS A 301 -14.50 20.99 -12.92
C HIS A 301 -13.16 20.42 -12.42
N PHE A 302 -12.44 19.67 -13.27
CA PHE A 302 -11.20 19.04 -12.82
C PHE A 302 -10.14 20.04 -12.35
N ASP A 303 -10.05 21.19 -12.98
CA ASP A 303 -9.12 22.25 -12.58
C ASP A 303 -9.49 22.86 -11.22
N ASP A 304 -10.79 23.01 -10.93
CA ASP A 304 -11.26 23.45 -9.61
C ASP A 304 -10.96 22.40 -8.53
N ILE A 305 -11.08 21.10 -8.86
CA ILE A 305 -10.68 19.99 -7.97
C ILE A 305 -9.19 20.09 -7.66
N CYS A 306 -8.35 20.32 -8.66
CA CYS A 306 -6.91 20.48 -8.47
C CYS A 306 -6.59 21.70 -7.58
N ASP A 307 -7.26 22.83 -7.76
CA ASP A 307 -7.05 24.04 -6.93
C ASP A 307 -7.42 23.80 -5.46
N ILE A 308 -8.47 23.02 -5.21
CA ILE A 308 -8.82 22.59 -3.84
C ILE A 308 -7.74 21.67 -3.27
N CYS A 309 -7.33 20.64 -4.01
CA CYS A 309 -6.33 19.67 -3.57
C CYS A 309 -4.96 20.33 -3.30
N ALA A 310 -4.54 21.27 -4.16
CA ALA A 310 -3.29 22.01 -4.00
C ALA A 310 -3.23 22.80 -2.68
N LYS A 311 -4.33 23.34 -2.22
CA LYS A 311 -4.40 24.12 -0.97
C LYS A 311 -4.07 23.29 0.26
N TYR A 312 -4.36 21.97 0.25
CA TYR A 312 -4.21 21.07 1.39
C TYR A 312 -3.10 20.03 1.19
N ASP A 313 -2.38 20.06 0.06
CA ASP A 313 -1.38 19.06 -0.35
C ASP A 313 -1.99 17.63 -0.43
N VAL A 314 -3.16 17.54 -1.00
CA VAL A 314 -3.87 16.27 -1.21
C VAL A 314 -3.55 15.73 -2.60
N ALA A 315 -3.20 14.45 -2.69
CA ALA A 315 -2.96 13.78 -3.97
C ALA A 315 -4.27 13.31 -4.62
N ILE A 316 -4.27 13.19 -5.95
CA ILE A 316 -5.42 12.66 -6.70
C ILE A 316 -5.10 11.26 -7.21
N SER A 317 -5.92 10.29 -6.84
CA SER A 317 -6.04 8.99 -7.50
C SER A 317 -7.09 9.12 -8.61
N LEU A 318 -6.66 9.14 -9.87
CA LEU A 318 -7.59 9.16 -11.00
C LEU A 318 -8.26 7.79 -11.12
N GLY A 319 -9.53 7.74 -10.71
CA GLY A 319 -10.28 6.50 -10.56
C GLY A 319 -10.67 5.85 -11.89
N ASP A 320 -10.53 4.52 -11.97
CA ASP A 320 -10.87 3.70 -13.12
C ASP A 320 -12.34 3.25 -13.12
N GLY A 321 -13.24 4.18 -13.35
CA GLY A 321 -14.68 3.93 -13.33
C GLY A 321 -15.19 2.97 -14.41
N LEU A 322 -14.48 2.86 -15.52
CA LEU A 322 -14.75 1.92 -16.62
C LEU A 322 -13.85 0.69 -16.59
N ARG A 323 -13.26 0.35 -15.43
CA ARG A 323 -12.47 -0.88 -15.28
C ARG A 323 -13.31 -2.14 -15.59
N PRO A 324 -12.71 -3.20 -16.17
CA PRO A 324 -13.40 -4.47 -16.38
C PRO A 324 -13.67 -5.19 -15.06
N GLY A 325 -14.80 -5.87 -14.95
CA GLY A 325 -15.17 -6.70 -13.81
C GLY A 325 -15.03 -8.20 -14.08
N SER A 326 -14.47 -8.58 -15.22
CA SER A 326 -14.17 -9.95 -15.60
C SER A 326 -12.92 -10.01 -16.47
N THR A 327 -12.25 -11.15 -16.49
CA THR A 327 -11.11 -11.39 -17.37
C THR A 327 -11.49 -11.36 -18.86
N TYR A 328 -12.75 -11.62 -19.18
CA TYR A 328 -13.28 -11.54 -20.55
C TYR A 328 -13.29 -10.11 -21.07
N ASP A 329 -13.70 -9.15 -20.23
CA ASP A 329 -13.82 -7.72 -20.59
C ASP A 329 -12.49 -6.96 -20.53
N ALA A 330 -11.40 -7.61 -20.11
CA ALA A 330 -10.11 -6.99 -19.89
C ALA A 330 -9.51 -6.36 -21.16
N ASN A 331 -8.95 -5.16 -21.04
CA ASN A 331 -8.31 -4.39 -22.10
C ASN A 331 -9.28 -4.00 -23.24
N ASP A 332 -10.54 -3.79 -22.90
CA ASP A 332 -11.53 -3.37 -23.90
C ASP A 332 -11.45 -1.85 -24.21
N ALA A 333 -12.26 -1.44 -25.17
CA ALA A 333 -12.31 -0.06 -25.62
C ALA A 333 -12.76 0.92 -24.52
N ALA A 334 -13.65 0.50 -23.62
CA ALA A 334 -14.13 1.35 -22.53
C ALA A 334 -13.01 1.64 -21.53
N GLN A 335 -12.30 0.60 -21.09
CA GLN A 335 -11.15 0.74 -20.18
C GLN A 335 -10.08 1.67 -20.76
N PHE A 336 -9.69 1.45 -22.01
CA PHE A 336 -8.62 2.22 -22.63
C PHE A 336 -9.02 3.67 -22.99
N ALA A 337 -10.27 3.91 -23.33
CA ALA A 337 -10.74 5.28 -23.56
C ALA A 337 -10.75 6.13 -22.27
N GLU A 338 -11.03 5.52 -21.12
CA GLU A 338 -10.88 6.17 -19.82
C GLU A 338 -9.41 6.40 -19.48
N LEU A 339 -8.54 5.39 -19.67
CA LEU A 339 -7.11 5.52 -19.45
C LEU A 339 -6.48 6.66 -20.28
N ASP A 340 -6.85 6.79 -21.55
CA ASP A 340 -6.39 7.87 -22.40
C ASP A 340 -6.84 9.25 -21.85
N THR A 341 -8.06 9.34 -21.29
CA THR A 341 -8.54 10.56 -20.60
C THR A 341 -7.77 10.83 -19.30
N MET A 342 -7.46 9.80 -18.53
CA MET A 342 -6.66 9.96 -17.30
C MET A 342 -5.24 10.46 -17.62
N GLY A 343 -4.67 10.07 -18.77
CA GLY A 343 -3.39 10.61 -19.25
C GLY A 343 -3.45 12.13 -19.50
N GLU A 344 -4.53 12.64 -20.09
CA GLU A 344 -4.77 14.09 -20.22
C GLU A 344 -4.88 14.77 -18.84
N LEU A 345 -5.66 14.17 -17.94
CA LEU A 345 -5.96 14.76 -16.63
C LEU A 345 -4.74 14.82 -15.73
N VAL A 346 -3.83 13.84 -15.79
CA VAL A 346 -2.63 13.83 -14.97
C VAL A 346 -1.71 15.00 -15.33
N GLU A 347 -1.57 15.35 -16.60
CA GLU A 347 -0.80 16.52 -17.03
C GLU A 347 -1.42 17.83 -16.51
N ARG A 348 -2.76 17.92 -16.51
CA ARG A 348 -3.47 19.09 -15.95
C ARG A 348 -3.25 19.21 -14.44
N ALA A 349 -3.26 18.10 -13.71
CA ALA A 349 -2.94 18.08 -12.27
C ALA A 349 -1.50 18.56 -12.02
N TRP A 350 -0.53 18.03 -12.76
CA TRP A 350 0.87 18.44 -12.64
C TRP A 350 1.09 19.92 -12.98
N ALA A 351 0.37 20.47 -13.95
CA ALA A 351 0.44 21.90 -14.29
C ALA A 351 0.02 22.80 -13.12
N LYS A 352 -0.81 22.29 -12.20
CA LYS A 352 -1.26 22.95 -10.97
C LYS A 352 -0.47 22.52 -9.72
N ASP A 353 0.66 21.87 -9.89
CA ASP A 353 1.51 21.34 -8.80
C ASP A 353 0.78 20.32 -7.90
N VAL A 354 -0.22 19.61 -8.41
CA VAL A 354 -0.95 18.55 -7.72
C VAL A 354 -0.36 17.20 -8.08
N GLN A 355 0.02 16.43 -7.06
CA GLN A 355 0.46 15.06 -7.24
C GLN A 355 -0.73 14.18 -7.66
N ALA A 356 -0.54 13.33 -8.66
CA ALA A 356 -1.58 12.42 -9.14
C ALA A 356 -1.00 11.06 -9.53
N PHE A 357 -1.80 10.01 -9.34
CA PHE A 357 -1.53 8.67 -9.78
C PHE A 357 -2.80 8.06 -10.41
N ILE A 358 -2.64 6.96 -11.13
CA ILE A 358 -3.67 6.39 -11.99
C ILE A 358 -4.18 5.09 -11.39
N GLU A 359 -5.49 4.92 -11.25
CA GLU A 359 -6.07 3.61 -10.94
C GLU A 359 -6.12 2.70 -12.16
N GLY A 360 -6.02 1.41 -11.92
CA GLY A 360 -6.02 0.39 -12.94
C GLY A 360 -6.85 -0.85 -12.59
N PRO A 361 -6.97 -1.79 -13.55
CA PRO A 361 -7.99 -2.81 -13.55
C PRO A 361 -7.82 -3.86 -12.45
N GLY A 362 -8.97 -4.44 -12.05
CA GLY A 362 -9.05 -5.54 -11.10
C GLY A 362 -9.11 -6.94 -11.70
N HIS A 363 -9.41 -7.08 -13.00
CA HIS A 363 -9.55 -8.37 -13.69
C HIS A 363 -8.80 -8.34 -15.02
N VAL A 364 -7.62 -8.98 -15.08
CA VAL A 364 -6.82 -9.07 -16.32
C VAL A 364 -6.16 -10.43 -16.37
N PRO A 365 -6.41 -11.25 -17.39
CA PRO A 365 -5.73 -12.53 -17.54
C PRO A 365 -4.23 -12.31 -17.82
N MET A 366 -3.39 -13.23 -17.37
CA MET A 366 -1.92 -13.06 -17.34
C MET A 366 -1.32 -12.54 -18.66
N HIS A 367 -1.78 -13.06 -19.79
CA HIS A 367 -1.23 -12.71 -21.12
C HIS A 367 -1.55 -11.27 -21.56
N LYS A 368 -2.52 -10.58 -20.92
CA LYS A 368 -2.88 -9.18 -21.21
C LYS A 368 -2.26 -8.18 -20.22
N ILE A 369 -1.64 -8.63 -19.14
CA ILE A 369 -1.12 -7.75 -18.09
C ILE A 369 -0.02 -6.83 -18.64
N ARG A 370 0.88 -7.36 -19.46
CA ARG A 370 1.99 -6.57 -20.03
C ARG A 370 1.45 -5.44 -20.91
N GLU A 371 0.52 -5.73 -21.80
CA GLU A 371 -0.11 -4.74 -22.68
C GLU A 371 -0.78 -3.63 -21.85
N ASN A 372 -1.48 -3.99 -20.78
CA ASN A 372 -2.14 -3.05 -19.88
C ASN A 372 -1.14 -2.08 -19.24
N MET A 373 -0.04 -2.60 -18.71
CA MET A 373 1.01 -1.79 -18.08
C MET A 373 1.74 -0.89 -19.09
N ASP A 374 2.13 -1.45 -20.23
CA ASP A 374 2.86 -0.70 -21.28
C ASP A 374 2.00 0.47 -21.80
N ARG A 375 0.68 0.26 -21.96
CA ARG A 375 -0.24 1.32 -22.36
C ARG A 375 -0.39 2.41 -21.30
N GLN A 376 -0.46 2.03 -20.01
CA GLN A 376 -0.51 3.01 -18.93
C GLN A 376 0.76 3.87 -18.90
N ILE A 377 1.93 3.27 -19.00
CA ILE A 377 3.20 4.01 -19.03
C ILE A 377 3.23 5.01 -20.18
N GLU A 378 2.82 4.57 -21.38
CA GLU A 378 2.80 5.42 -22.58
C GLU A 378 1.79 6.57 -22.45
N LYS A 379 0.54 6.26 -22.08
CA LYS A 379 -0.56 7.24 -22.09
C LYS A 379 -0.58 8.16 -20.89
N CYS A 380 -0.07 7.69 -19.75
CA CYS A 380 -0.05 8.46 -18.51
C CYS A 380 1.36 8.98 -18.13
N HIS A 381 2.28 9.03 -19.09
CA HIS A 381 3.58 9.71 -18.98
C HIS A 381 4.45 9.21 -17.81
N GLY A 382 4.28 7.95 -17.42
CA GLY A 382 5.00 7.35 -16.30
C GLY A 382 4.47 7.72 -14.91
N ALA A 383 3.29 8.31 -14.81
CA ALA A 383 2.59 8.50 -13.54
C ALA A 383 2.44 7.16 -12.80
N PRO A 384 2.52 7.12 -11.46
CA PRO A 384 2.40 5.88 -10.72
C PRO A 384 1.08 5.16 -11.03
N PHE A 385 1.13 3.84 -11.17
CA PHE A 385 -0.05 3.01 -11.40
C PHE A 385 -0.48 2.31 -10.12
N TYR A 386 -1.77 2.34 -9.84
CA TYR A 386 -2.40 1.73 -8.68
C TYR A 386 -3.46 0.73 -9.17
N THR A 387 -3.26 -0.57 -8.96
CA THR A 387 -4.12 -1.62 -9.51
C THR A 387 -4.81 -2.44 -8.42
N LEU A 388 -6.01 -2.93 -8.71
CA LEU A 388 -6.72 -3.90 -7.87
C LEU A 388 -6.28 -5.31 -8.26
N GLY A 389 -5.11 -5.74 -7.82
CA GLY A 389 -4.49 -6.99 -8.23
C GLY A 389 -3.65 -6.82 -9.50
N PRO A 390 -4.04 -7.39 -10.67
CA PRO A 390 -5.37 -7.91 -11.04
C PRO A 390 -5.59 -9.39 -10.74
N LEU A 391 -6.88 -9.77 -10.62
CA LEU A 391 -7.31 -11.16 -10.62
C LEU A 391 -7.07 -11.74 -12.03
N VAL A 392 -6.33 -12.84 -12.11
CA VAL A 392 -5.95 -13.46 -13.39
C VAL A 392 -6.94 -14.50 -13.90
N THR A 393 -7.90 -14.85 -13.07
CA THR A 393 -9.03 -15.76 -13.37
C THR A 393 -10.20 -15.46 -12.42
N ASP A 394 -11.43 -15.75 -12.87
CA ASP A 394 -12.67 -15.43 -12.15
C ASP A 394 -13.33 -16.64 -11.48
N ILE A 395 -12.67 -17.82 -11.50
CA ILE A 395 -13.31 -19.10 -11.08
C ILE A 395 -13.14 -19.44 -9.59
N ALA A 396 -12.56 -18.55 -8.79
CA ALA A 396 -12.12 -18.91 -7.45
C ALA A 396 -12.71 -18.02 -6.33
N PRO A 397 -14.06 -17.90 -6.18
CA PRO A 397 -14.65 -17.23 -5.03
C PRO A 397 -14.09 -17.79 -3.72
N ALA A 398 -13.87 -16.93 -2.73
CA ALA A 398 -13.17 -17.18 -1.47
C ALA A 398 -11.64 -17.35 -1.58
N TYR A 399 -11.10 -17.43 -2.78
CA TYR A 399 -9.66 -17.47 -3.07
C TYR A 399 -9.20 -16.31 -3.96
N ASP A 400 -10.03 -15.29 -4.13
CA ASP A 400 -9.73 -14.13 -4.99
C ASP A 400 -8.45 -13.41 -4.57
N HIS A 401 -8.09 -13.41 -3.29
CA HIS A 401 -6.81 -12.90 -2.79
C HIS A 401 -5.60 -13.66 -3.39
N ILE A 402 -5.74 -14.94 -3.72
CA ILE A 402 -4.67 -15.75 -4.36
C ILE A 402 -4.61 -15.42 -5.84
N THR A 403 -5.73 -15.47 -6.56
CA THR A 403 -5.77 -15.19 -8.01
C THR A 403 -5.30 -13.78 -8.31
N SER A 404 -5.64 -12.84 -7.43
CA SER A 404 -5.24 -11.45 -7.51
C SER A 404 -3.74 -11.25 -7.17
N ALA A 405 -3.20 -11.96 -6.17
CA ALA A 405 -1.77 -11.87 -5.84
C ALA A 405 -0.86 -12.31 -6.98
N ILE A 406 -1.29 -13.30 -7.78
CA ILE A 406 -0.55 -13.73 -8.99
C ILE A 406 -0.40 -12.55 -9.96
N GLY A 407 -1.51 -11.91 -10.30
CA GLY A 407 -1.50 -10.76 -11.19
C GLY A 407 -0.81 -9.54 -10.59
N ALA A 408 -0.99 -9.30 -9.28
CA ALA A 408 -0.34 -8.21 -8.55
C ALA A 408 1.19 -8.32 -8.60
N ALA A 409 1.75 -9.49 -8.36
CA ALA A 409 3.19 -9.70 -8.47
C ALA A 409 3.69 -9.44 -9.89
N MET A 410 2.95 -9.90 -10.89
CA MET A 410 3.33 -9.77 -12.30
C MET A 410 3.25 -8.31 -12.79
N ILE A 411 2.15 -7.60 -12.52
CA ILE A 411 1.98 -6.22 -12.97
C ILE A 411 2.91 -5.27 -12.23
N SER A 412 3.20 -5.52 -10.95
CA SER A 412 4.14 -4.74 -10.16
C SER A 412 5.59 -4.93 -10.61
N TRP A 413 5.95 -6.13 -11.03
CA TRP A 413 7.24 -6.34 -11.70
C TRP A 413 7.37 -5.50 -12.98
N TYR A 414 6.29 -5.32 -13.72
CA TYR A 414 6.28 -4.49 -14.94
C TYR A 414 6.21 -2.98 -14.67
N GLY A 415 5.82 -2.53 -13.46
CA GLY A 415 5.85 -1.11 -13.13
C GLY A 415 4.76 -0.58 -12.20
N THR A 416 3.73 -1.35 -11.86
CA THR A 416 2.73 -0.89 -10.89
C THR A 416 3.41 -0.53 -9.56
N ALA A 417 3.07 0.64 -9.03
CA ALA A 417 3.70 1.23 -7.85
C ALA A 417 2.94 0.94 -6.55
N MET A 418 1.63 0.74 -6.66
CA MET A 418 0.77 0.42 -5.53
C MET A 418 -0.28 -0.61 -5.95
N ILE A 419 -0.60 -1.53 -5.06
CA ILE A 419 -1.61 -2.57 -5.26
C ILE A 419 -2.67 -2.49 -4.17
N CYS A 420 -3.94 -2.48 -4.59
CA CYS A 420 -5.06 -2.61 -3.69
C CYS A 420 -5.20 -4.07 -3.26
N TYR A 421 -5.23 -4.31 -1.96
CA TYR A 421 -5.39 -5.68 -1.48
C TYR A 421 -6.78 -6.25 -1.81
N VAL A 422 -6.83 -7.56 -1.90
CA VAL A 422 -8.04 -8.36 -2.00
C VAL A 422 -8.06 -9.33 -0.83
N THR A 423 -9.20 -9.49 -0.19
CA THR A 423 -9.39 -10.43 0.91
C THR A 423 -10.07 -11.72 0.45
N PRO A 424 -10.07 -12.80 1.25
CA PRO A 424 -10.85 -14.00 0.94
C PRO A 424 -12.35 -13.76 0.75
N LYS A 425 -12.85 -12.61 1.25
CA LYS A 425 -14.26 -12.24 1.15
C LYS A 425 -14.62 -11.33 -0.01
N GLU A 426 -13.68 -11.07 -0.90
CA GLU A 426 -13.97 -10.28 -2.11
C GLU A 426 -15.17 -10.86 -2.85
N HIS A 427 -16.04 -10.00 -3.36
CA HIS A 427 -17.32 -10.34 -4.00
C HIS A 427 -18.34 -11.09 -3.11
N LEU A 428 -18.04 -11.40 -1.85
CA LEU A 428 -18.89 -12.20 -0.96
C LEU A 428 -19.46 -11.42 0.22
N SER A 429 -18.62 -10.65 0.96
CA SER A 429 -19.04 -9.90 2.14
C SER A 429 -17.97 -8.93 2.63
N LEU A 430 -18.30 -8.12 3.67
CA LEU A 430 -17.30 -7.27 4.32
C LEU A 430 -16.26 -8.11 5.09
N PRO A 431 -14.97 -7.77 4.97
CA PRO A 431 -13.90 -8.45 5.68
C PRO A 431 -13.90 -8.11 7.18
N ASN A 432 -13.61 -9.11 8.00
CA ASN A 432 -13.21 -8.93 9.39
C ASN A 432 -11.69 -8.72 9.50
N LYS A 433 -11.17 -8.53 10.72
CA LYS A 433 -9.73 -8.28 10.93
C LYS A 433 -8.81 -9.43 10.49
N ASP A 434 -9.27 -10.68 10.56
CA ASP A 434 -8.46 -11.85 10.13
C ASP A 434 -8.43 -11.95 8.60
N ASP A 435 -9.52 -11.56 7.93
CA ASP A 435 -9.55 -11.42 6.47
C ASP A 435 -8.62 -10.28 6.01
N VAL A 436 -8.60 -9.15 6.77
CA VAL A 436 -7.64 -8.05 6.53
C VAL A 436 -6.21 -8.55 6.66
N ARG A 437 -5.87 -9.28 7.73
CA ARG A 437 -4.53 -9.89 7.90
C ARG A 437 -4.17 -10.78 6.71
N THR A 438 -5.08 -11.67 6.31
CA THR A 438 -4.85 -12.59 5.20
C THR A 438 -4.60 -11.83 3.90
N GLY A 439 -5.40 -10.83 3.60
CA GLY A 439 -5.24 -9.98 2.42
C GLY A 439 -3.91 -9.23 2.43
N VAL A 440 -3.59 -8.53 3.52
CA VAL A 440 -2.34 -7.75 3.65
C VAL A 440 -1.11 -8.65 3.48
N ILE A 441 -1.06 -9.79 4.18
CA ILE A 441 0.08 -10.72 4.08
C ILE A 441 0.22 -11.26 2.67
N THR A 442 -0.89 -11.65 2.03
CA THR A 442 -0.88 -12.14 0.64
C THR A 442 -0.29 -11.10 -0.31
N TYR A 443 -0.70 -9.85 -0.15
CA TYR A 443 -0.21 -8.77 -1.00
C TYR A 443 1.21 -8.31 -0.66
N LYS A 444 1.64 -8.40 0.61
CA LYS A 444 3.06 -8.20 0.96
C LYS A 444 3.97 -9.24 0.30
N ILE A 445 3.49 -10.48 0.13
CA ILE A 445 4.22 -11.52 -0.61
C ILE A 445 4.33 -11.12 -2.09
N ALA A 446 3.22 -10.69 -2.72
CA ALA A 446 3.22 -10.28 -4.12
C ALA A 446 4.12 -9.05 -4.36
N ALA A 447 4.00 -8.02 -3.53
CA ALA A 447 4.81 -6.81 -3.57
C ALA A 447 6.30 -7.11 -3.40
N HIS A 448 6.65 -7.91 -2.40
CA HIS A 448 8.04 -8.30 -2.13
C HIS A 448 8.65 -9.12 -3.29
N ALA A 449 7.89 -10.04 -3.88
CA ALA A 449 8.33 -10.77 -5.07
C ALA A 449 8.62 -9.84 -6.25
N ALA A 450 7.79 -8.80 -6.44
CA ALA A 450 8.02 -7.79 -7.47
C ALA A 450 9.24 -6.90 -7.16
N ASP A 451 9.45 -6.52 -5.89
CA ASP A 451 10.61 -5.72 -5.47
C ASP A 451 11.93 -6.47 -5.68
N LEU A 452 11.96 -7.78 -5.42
CA LEU A 452 13.08 -8.65 -5.77
C LEU A 452 13.33 -8.66 -7.29
N ALA A 453 12.28 -8.84 -8.08
CA ALA A 453 12.38 -8.90 -9.54
C ALA A 453 12.81 -7.56 -10.16
N LYS A 454 12.41 -6.42 -9.59
CA LYS A 454 12.85 -5.08 -9.99
C LYS A 454 14.28 -4.77 -9.54
N GLY A 455 14.86 -5.56 -8.65
CA GLY A 455 16.18 -5.30 -8.06
C GLY A 455 16.19 -4.12 -7.09
N HIS A 456 15.11 -3.90 -6.33
CA HIS A 456 15.06 -2.85 -5.31
C HIS A 456 16.20 -3.04 -4.30
N PRO A 457 16.99 -1.98 -3.99
CA PRO A 457 18.07 -2.08 -3.01
C PRO A 457 17.58 -2.63 -1.67
N GLY A 458 18.30 -3.62 -1.14
CA GLY A 458 17.96 -4.24 0.14
C GLY A 458 16.81 -5.26 0.12
N ALA A 459 16.04 -5.42 -0.96
CA ALA A 459 14.92 -6.37 -1.01
C ALA A 459 15.35 -7.81 -0.66
N ALA A 460 16.48 -8.28 -1.19
CA ALA A 460 16.98 -9.63 -0.96
C ALA A 460 17.55 -9.87 0.46
N VAL A 461 17.77 -8.83 1.27
CA VAL A 461 18.43 -8.96 2.59
C VAL A 461 17.65 -9.87 3.52
N ARG A 462 16.33 -9.66 3.59
CA ARG A 462 15.45 -10.45 4.47
C ARG A 462 15.32 -11.89 4.01
N ASP A 463 15.19 -12.12 2.68
CA ASP A 463 15.14 -13.47 2.08
C ASP A 463 16.41 -14.25 2.34
N ASN A 464 17.57 -13.63 2.10
CA ASN A 464 18.86 -14.26 2.33
C ASN A 464 19.08 -14.61 3.80
N ALA A 465 18.70 -13.70 4.71
CA ALA A 465 18.78 -13.94 6.15
C ALA A 465 17.87 -15.10 6.60
N LEU A 466 16.63 -15.16 6.09
CA LEU A 466 15.68 -16.24 6.39
C LEU A 466 16.16 -17.56 5.79
N SER A 467 16.64 -17.57 4.56
CA SER A 467 17.15 -18.77 3.89
C SER A 467 18.38 -19.33 4.62
N LYS A 468 19.31 -18.46 5.06
CA LYS A 468 20.43 -18.85 5.90
C LYS A 468 19.97 -19.41 7.26
N ALA A 469 19.03 -18.75 7.92
CA ALA A 469 18.45 -19.24 9.18
C ALA A 469 17.80 -20.63 9.01
N ARG A 470 17.15 -20.87 7.86
CA ARG A 470 16.55 -22.16 7.51
C ARG A 470 17.62 -23.24 7.30
N TYR A 471 18.68 -22.96 6.58
CA TYR A 471 19.80 -23.87 6.37
C TYR A 471 20.48 -24.26 7.67
N GLU A 472 20.68 -23.29 8.58
CA GLU A 472 21.29 -23.47 9.90
C GLU A 472 20.33 -24.00 10.97
N PHE A 473 19.09 -24.32 10.63
CA PHE A 473 18.03 -24.76 11.57
C PHE A 473 17.77 -23.79 12.73
N ARG A 474 18.00 -22.51 12.54
CA ARG A 474 17.67 -21.44 13.49
C ARG A 474 16.19 -21.08 13.39
N TRP A 475 15.33 -21.99 13.86
CA TRP A 475 13.86 -21.91 13.69
C TRP A 475 13.25 -20.63 14.22
N LYS A 476 13.73 -20.13 15.37
CA LYS A 476 13.25 -18.86 15.93
C LYS A 476 13.50 -17.69 14.96
N ASP A 477 14.68 -17.67 14.34
CA ASP A 477 15.01 -16.61 13.38
C ASP A 477 14.15 -16.70 12.11
N GLN A 478 13.84 -17.93 11.65
CA GLN A 478 12.91 -18.10 10.52
C GLN A 478 11.55 -17.48 10.83
N PHE A 479 11.00 -17.68 12.04
CA PHE A 479 9.72 -17.11 12.44
C PHE A 479 9.83 -15.59 12.59
N ASN A 480 10.88 -15.07 13.24
CA ASN A 480 11.10 -13.64 13.44
C ASN A 480 11.26 -12.87 12.12
N LEU A 481 11.86 -13.51 11.11
CA LEU A 481 12.05 -12.97 9.78
C LEU A 481 10.81 -13.14 8.87
N ALA A 482 9.85 -14.00 9.21
CA ALA A 482 8.65 -14.21 8.41
C ALA A 482 7.78 -12.94 8.32
N LEU A 483 7.06 -12.76 7.21
CA LEU A 483 6.05 -11.71 7.08
C LEU A 483 4.92 -11.89 8.10
N ASP A 484 4.54 -13.14 8.35
CA ASP A 484 3.59 -13.52 9.40
C ASP A 484 4.26 -14.47 10.40
N PRO A 485 4.98 -13.93 11.41
CA PRO A 485 5.70 -14.73 12.39
C PRO A 485 4.76 -15.53 13.30
N GLU A 486 3.56 -15.03 13.57
CA GLU A 486 2.58 -15.69 14.44
C GLU A 486 2.06 -16.99 13.80
N LYS A 487 1.64 -16.92 12.53
CA LYS A 487 1.15 -18.08 11.79
C LYS A 487 2.25 -19.11 11.52
N ALA A 488 3.46 -18.65 11.21
CA ALA A 488 4.60 -19.53 11.01
C ALA A 488 4.93 -20.35 12.29
N LEU A 489 4.93 -19.69 13.45
CA LEU A 489 5.14 -20.32 14.73
C LEU A 489 4.00 -21.27 15.13
N GLU A 490 2.75 -20.87 14.86
CA GLU A 490 1.57 -21.71 15.11
C GLU A 490 1.68 -23.04 14.34
N TYR A 491 1.91 -22.98 13.03
CA TYR A 491 2.05 -24.17 12.19
C TYR A 491 3.22 -25.06 12.62
N TRP A 492 4.33 -24.45 13.03
CA TRP A 492 5.45 -25.21 13.56
C TRP A 492 5.08 -25.97 14.84
N LYS A 493 4.43 -25.33 15.79
CA LYS A 493 4.06 -25.91 17.10
C LYS A 493 3.12 -27.12 16.99
N THR A 494 2.32 -27.20 15.95
CA THR A 494 1.37 -28.31 15.78
C THR A 494 2.07 -29.67 15.54
N SER A 495 3.29 -29.68 15.01
CA SER A 495 3.94 -30.90 14.53
C SER A 495 5.40 -31.06 14.93
N ASN A 496 6.06 -30.02 15.47
CA ASN A 496 7.50 -30.01 15.68
C ASN A 496 7.90 -29.56 17.08
N LYS A 497 9.12 -29.96 17.51
CA LYS A 497 9.77 -29.42 18.71
C LYS A 497 10.81 -28.37 18.31
N ILE A 498 10.79 -27.20 18.96
CA ILE A 498 11.76 -26.15 18.71
C ILE A 498 13.17 -26.66 19.13
N GLY A 499 14.17 -26.51 18.24
CA GLY A 499 15.55 -26.92 18.48
C GLY A 499 15.99 -28.17 17.72
N GLY A 500 15.09 -28.83 16.98
CA GLY A 500 15.48 -29.98 16.13
C GLY A 500 16.20 -29.53 14.85
N LYS A 501 17.11 -30.38 14.34
CA LYS A 501 17.82 -30.18 13.07
C LYS A 501 17.07 -30.79 11.87
N TYR A 502 15.74 -30.83 11.92
CA TYR A 502 14.85 -31.27 10.86
C TYR A 502 13.41 -30.88 11.20
N CYS A 503 12.52 -30.90 10.23
CA CYS A 503 11.07 -30.79 10.45
C CYS A 503 10.38 -32.14 10.18
N THR A 504 9.13 -32.27 10.63
CA THR A 504 8.35 -33.51 10.46
C THR A 504 8.06 -33.85 9.02
N MET A 505 8.17 -32.90 8.08
CA MET A 505 7.98 -33.15 6.65
C MET A 505 8.97 -34.17 6.08
N CYS A 506 10.28 -34.02 6.41
CA CYS A 506 11.33 -34.90 5.91
C CYS A 506 11.80 -35.91 6.99
N GLY A 507 11.63 -35.59 8.27
CA GLY A 507 12.17 -36.38 9.36
C GLY A 507 13.71 -36.34 9.44
N PRO A 508 14.30 -37.14 10.36
CA PRO A 508 15.72 -37.05 10.64
C PRO A 508 16.63 -37.60 9.54
N ASN A 509 16.15 -38.53 8.73
CA ASN A 509 16.98 -39.26 7.76
C ASN A 509 16.87 -38.75 6.33
N PHE A 510 15.82 -37.96 5.98
CA PHE A 510 15.56 -37.51 4.64
C PHE A 510 15.63 -35.98 4.46
N CYS A 511 16.10 -35.26 5.46
CA CYS A 511 16.26 -33.80 5.36
C CYS A 511 17.44 -33.47 4.44
N ALA A 512 17.15 -32.98 3.24
CA ALA A 512 18.17 -32.65 2.24
C ALA A 512 19.19 -31.61 2.74
N MET A 513 18.75 -30.58 3.47
CA MET A 513 19.65 -29.58 4.06
C MET A 513 20.63 -30.20 5.07
N ARG A 514 20.14 -31.14 5.87
CA ARG A 514 20.99 -31.86 6.83
C ARG A 514 22.00 -32.78 6.13
N ILE A 515 21.57 -33.45 5.05
CA ILE A 515 22.46 -34.31 4.25
C ILE A 515 23.50 -33.44 3.56
N SER A 516 23.10 -32.32 2.93
CA SER A 516 24.02 -31.43 2.20
C SER A 516 25.10 -30.81 3.11
N GLN A 517 24.79 -30.57 4.40
CA GLN A 517 25.79 -30.10 5.35
C GLN A 517 26.93 -31.11 5.58
N THR A 518 26.68 -32.40 5.35
CA THR A 518 27.75 -33.44 5.46
C THR A 518 28.63 -33.51 4.21
N LEU A 519 28.22 -32.90 3.07
CA LEU A 519 29.01 -32.85 1.84
C LEU A 519 30.10 -31.78 1.91
N GLU A 520 29.90 -30.72 2.71
CA GLU A 520 30.90 -29.68 2.93
C GLU A 520 32.13 -30.16 3.71
N ASP A 521 31.98 -31.26 4.47
CA ASP A 521 33.06 -31.88 5.23
C ASP A 521 33.89 -32.90 4.40
N CYS A 522 33.46 -33.19 3.15
CA CYS A 522 34.22 -34.04 2.22
C CYS A 522 35.21 -33.16 1.44
N GLU A 523 36.42 -32.99 1.90
CA GLU A 523 37.51 -32.55 1.03
C GLU A 523 37.62 -33.57 -0.10
N CYS A 524 37.39 -33.14 -1.35
CA CYS A 524 37.78 -33.95 -2.51
C CYS A 524 39.30 -34.09 -2.46
N GLU A 525 39.83 -35.24 -2.04
CA GLU A 525 41.19 -35.62 -2.35
C GLU A 525 41.28 -35.67 -3.88
N GLU A 526 41.97 -34.68 -4.48
CA GLU A 526 42.37 -34.68 -5.89
C GLU A 526 43.54 -35.65 -6.11
#